data_399b21415b2e3b91ee1b9d2ae93ea39e
#
_entry.id   399b21415b2e3b91ee1b9d2ae93ea39e
#
_cell.length_a   1.000
_cell.length_b   1.000
_cell.length_c   1.000
_cell.angle_alpha   90.00
_cell.angle_beta   90.00
_cell.angle_gamma   90.00
#
_symmetry.space_group_name_H-M   'P 1'
#
loop_
_entity.id
_entity.type
_entity.pdbx_description
1 polymer ?
#
loop_
_entity_poly.entity_id
_entity_poly.type
_entity_poly.pdbx_seq_one_letter_code
_entity_poly.pdbx_strand_id
1 'polypeptide(L)'
;MSTRARQMPMEFEVFRSSCAEHGYTERVSDCGTYYVMYTRNGVKTEIKPRWYTVGYGRSQSDLDVLEQALQEHGFPIASRKNSVINVLYEQHVDVLERFWAIVAMEEAIDEIVAASRGTGTRVFTREQADTAIWSKIARSYRFAIDNEHQYMLDDHRNILCADAVDHLIIVGSSCARTADDSYREHAVPCVMIHNRAIELTRAGESAVVVAAMIAANMMIVQITNAEAELLDEQLGLRTSMPAGWSWGDSPLARLKSAGIELV
;
A
#
# COMPACT_ATOMS: atom_id res chain seq x y z
N MET A 1 -10.30 0.43 -45.58
CA MET A 1 -11.20 0.55 -44.45
C MET A 1 -10.92 1.89 -43.78
N SER A 2 -11.83 2.85 -43.87
CA SER A 2 -11.68 4.19 -43.31
C SER A 2 -11.71 4.05 -41.77
N THR A 3 -10.59 4.29 -41.14
CA THR A 3 -10.52 4.53 -39.69
C THR A 3 -11.27 5.84 -39.42
N ARG A 4 -12.58 5.75 -39.10
CA ARG A 4 -13.28 6.89 -38.51
C ARG A 4 -12.44 7.32 -37.30
N ALA A 5 -11.85 8.52 -37.38
CA ALA A 5 -11.23 9.15 -36.25
C ALA A 5 -12.27 9.11 -35.10
N ARG A 6 -11.99 8.39 -34.06
CA ARG A 6 -12.88 8.32 -32.89
C ARG A 6 -12.93 9.72 -32.31
N GLN A 7 -14.10 10.28 -32.26
CA GLN A 7 -14.33 11.60 -31.71
C GLN A 7 -14.04 11.58 -30.20
N MET A 8 -13.36 12.58 -29.72
CA MET A 8 -13.14 12.76 -28.28
C MET A 8 -14.48 12.96 -27.56
N PRO A 9 -14.63 12.49 -26.33
CA PRO A 9 -15.91 12.52 -25.61
C PRO A 9 -16.34 13.92 -25.18
N MET A 10 -15.43 14.91 -25.24
CA MET A 10 -15.70 16.29 -24.81
C MET A 10 -14.90 17.30 -25.62
N GLU A 11 -15.35 18.55 -25.59
CA GLU A 11 -14.63 19.68 -26.14
C GLU A 11 -13.39 20.01 -25.28
N PHE A 12 -12.30 20.42 -25.95
CA PHE A 12 -11.06 20.77 -25.23
C PHE A 12 -11.26 21.90 -24.20
N GLU A 13 -12.07 22.87 -24.53
CA GLU A 13 -12.36 24.01 -23.63
C GLU A 13 -13.05 23.55 -22.32
N VAL A 14 -13.94 22.56 -22.39
CA VAL A 14 -14.57 21.97 -21.20
C VAL A 14 -13.53 21.28 -20.32
N PHE A 15 -12.65 20.49 -20.92
CA PHE A 15 -11.56 19.84 -20.21
C PHE A 15 -10.59 20.86 -19.60
N ARG A 16 -10.22 21.89 -20.38
CA ARG A 16 -9.34 22.97 -19.93
C ARG A 16 -9.92 23.74 -18.76
N SER A 17 -11.19 24.12 -18.82
CA SER A 17 -11.86 24.80 -17.73
C SER A 17 -11.87 23.95 -16.45
N SER A 18 -12.19 22.69 -16.58
CA SER A 18 -12.17 21.75 -15.46
C SER A 18 -10.76 21.57 -14.87
N CYS A 19 -9.71 21.48 -15.68
CA CYS A 19 -8.33 21.45 -15.20
C CYS A 19 -7.97 22.72 -14.43
N ALA A 20 -8.34 23.90 -14.93
CA ALA A 20 -8.08 25.17 -14.28
C ALA A 20 -8.80 25.27 -12.92
N GLU A 21 -10.04 24.82 -12.82
CA GLU A 21 -10.82 24.77 -11.57
C GLU A 21 -10.14 23.89 -10.50
N HIS A 22 -9.48 22.81 -10.94
CA HIS A 22 -8.75 21.90 -10.06
C HIS A 22 -7.27 22.27 -9.86
N GLY A 23 -6.80 23.35 -10.52
CA GLY A 23 -5.42 23.85 -10.38
C GLY A 23 -4.36 23.02 -11.10
N TYR A 24 -4.73 22.35 -12.18
CA TYR A 24 -3.83 21.51 -13.01
C TYR A 24 -3.46 22.19 -14.32
N THR A 25 -2.33 21.74 -14.89
CA THR A 25 -1.89 22.14 -16.23
C THR A 25 -2.34 21.11 -17.26
N GLU A 26 -2.90 21.58 -18.34
CA GLU A 26 -3.48 20.77 -19.41
C GLU A 26 -3.01 21.18 -20.80
N ARG A 27 -3.12 20.25 -21.75
CA ARG A 27 -2.93 20.51 -23.17
C ARG A 27 -3.62 19.45 -24.02
N VAL A 28 -3.92 19.81 -25.29
CA VAL A 28 -4.20 18.82 -26.31
C VAL A 28 -2.88 18.17 -26.73
N SER A 29 -2.87 16.86 -27.00
CA SER A 29 -1.71 16.19 -27.56
C SER A 29 -1.31 16.78 -28.90
N ASP A 30 -0.03 16.66 -29.26
CA ASP A 30 0.52 17.21 -30.50
C ASP A 30 -0.20 16.68 -31.78
N CYS A 31 -0.78 15.49 -31.70
CA CYS A 31 -1.60 14.90 -32.76
C CYS A 31 -3.09 15.29 -32.69
N GLY A 32 -3.53 16.05 -31.69
CA GLY A 32 -4.93 16.47 -31.51
C GLY A 32 -5.93 15.35 -31.18
N THR A 33 -5.43 14.16 -30.83
CA THR A 33 -6.30 12.97 -30.66
C THR A 33 -6.65 12.64 -29.21
N TYR A 34 -6.03 13.30 -28.25
CA TYR A 34 -6.31 13.09 -26.84
C TYR A 34 -5.90 14.30 -26.00
N TYR A 35 -6.48 14.40 -24.80
CA TYR A 35 -6.13 15.43 -23.83
C TYR A 35 -5.08 14.90 -22.86
N VAL A 36 -4.22 15.80 -22.40
CA VAL A 36 -3.16 15.49 -21.43
C VAL A 36 -3.27 16.45 -20.28
N MET A 37 -3.23 15.93 -19.08
CA MET A 37 -3.16 16.68 -17.84
C MET A 37 -1.89 16.30 -17.08
N TYR A 38 -1.30 17.27 -16.43
CA TYR A 38 -0.17 17.06 -15.52
C TYR A 38 -0.63 17.33 -14.09
N THR A 39 -0.42 16.37 -13.21
CA THR A 39 -0.64 16.53 -11.78
C THR A 39 0.32 17.56 -11.20
N ARG A 40 0.05 18.02 -9.97
CA ARG A 40 0.93 18.94 -9.24
C ARG A 40 2.35 18.40 -9.07
N ASN A 41 2.52 17.08 -9.07
CA ASN A 41 3.80 16.39 -8.98
C ASN A 41 4.43 16.10 -10.35
N GLY A 42 3.85 16.60 -11.44
CA GLY A 42 4.34 16.39 -12.80
C GLY A 42 3.99 15.03 -13.40
N VAL A 43 3.17 14.22 -12.73
CA VAL A 43 2.70 12.95 -13.25
C VAL A 43 1.70 13.19 -14.39
N LYS A 44 1.88 12.47 -15.48
CA LYS A 44 1.07 12.60 -16.67
C LYS A 44 -0.13 11.66 -16.64
N THR A 45 -1.32 12.18 -16.89
CA THR A 45 -2.53 11.41 -17.14
C THR A 45 -3.16 11.83 -18.47
N GLU A 46 -3.73 10.89 -19.22
CA GLU A 46 -4.29 11.14 -20.55
C GLU A 46 -5.75 10.70 -20.62
N ILE A 47 -6.59 11.54 -21.26
CA ILE A 47 -7.94 11.17 -21.72
C ILE A 47 -7.88 10.86 -23.22
N LYS A 48 -8.19 9.62 -23.56
CA LYS A 48 -8.26 9.10 -24.92
C LYS A 48 -9.71 8.83 -25.32
N PRO A 49 -10.02 8.60 -26.59
CA PRO A 49 -11.40 8.43 -27.07
C PRO A 49 -12.21 7.29 -26.41
N ARG A 50 -11.59 6.41 -25.66
CA ARG A 50 -12.29 5.27 -25.03
C ARG A 50 -11.88 5.01 -23.59
N TRP A 51 -10.73 5.52 -23.16
CA TRP A 51 -10.16 5.24 -21.85
C TRP A 51 -9.29 6.39 -21.34
N TYR A 52 -9.15 6.43 -20.04
CA TYR A 52 -8.08 7.17 -19.38
C TYR A 52 -6.81 6.32 -19.40
N THR A 53 -5.66 6.95 -19.61
CA THR A 53 -4.36 6.30 -19.42
C THR A 53 -3.66 6.95 -18.25
N VAL A 54 -3.44 6.20 -17.17
CA VAL A 54 -2.97 6.65 -15.87
C VAL A 54 -1.71 5.89 -15.44
N GLY A 55 -1.04 6.34 -14.38
CA GLY A 55 0.10 5.65 -13.79
C GLY A 55 1.44 5.90 -14.49
N TYR A 56 1.54 6.91 -15.34
CA TYR A 56 2.81 7.24 -16.02
C TYR A 56 3.94 7.52 -15.03
N GLY A 57 5.10 6.90 -15.28
CA GLY A 57 6.31 7.10 -14.47
C GLY A 57 6.31 6.37 -13.13
N ARG A 58 5.27 5.60 -12.82
CA ARG A 58 5.17 4.81 -11.60
C ARG A 58 5.98 3.51 -11.69
N SER A 59 6.46 3.04 -10.54
CA SER A 59 7.01 1.69 -10.41
C SER A 59 5.93 0.63 -10.63
N GLN A 60 6.32 -0.61 -10.91
CA GLN A 60 5.35 -1.71 -11.03
C GLN A 60 4.51 -1.88 -9.76
N SER A 61 5.14 -1.73 -8.60
CA SER A 61 4.44 -1.82 -7.31
C SER A 61 3.42 -0.71 -7.10
N ASP A 62 3.71 0.51 -7.55
CA ASP A 62 2.77 1.63 -7.43
C ASP A 62 1.60 1.46 -8.42
N LEU A 63 1.87 0.88 -9.60
CA LEU A 63 0.83 0.51 -10.55
C LEU A 63 -0.08 -0.61 -10.01
N ASP A 64 0.46 -1.55 -9.24
CA ASP A 64 -0.34 -2.60 -8.59
C ASP A 64 -1.33 -2.00 -7.59
N VAL A 65 -0.87 -1.05 -6.79
CA VAL A 65 -1.73 -0.34 -5.82
C VAL A 65 -2.80 0.48 -6.54
N LEU A 66 -2.41 1.21 -7.59
CA LEU A 66 -3.36 1.99 -8.39
C LEU A 66 -4.40 1.10 -9.07
N GLU A 67 -3.98 -0.02 -9.66
CA GLU A 67 -4.90 -0.96 -10.29
C GLU A 67 -5.92 -1.52 -9.30
N GLN A 68 -5.47 -1.91 -8.12
CA GLN A 68 -6.35 -2.40 -7.07
C GLN A 68 -7.36 -1.32 -6.64
N ALA A 69 -6.90 -0.10 -6.37
CA ALA A 69 -7.77 1.02 -5.99
C ALA A 69 -8.83 1.30 -7.07
N LEU A 70 -8.43 1.29 -8.35
CA LEU A 70 -9.35 1.46 -9.46
C LEU A 70 -10.42 0.37 -9.51
N GLN A 71 -10.04 -0.90 -9.31
CA GLN A 71 -10.96 -2.04 -9.28
C GLN A 71 -11.93 -1.96 -8.10
N GLU A 72 -11.44 -1.64 -6.91
CA GLU A 72 -12.25 -1.48 -5.69
C GLU A 72 -13.31 -0.38 -5.83
N HIS A 73 -13.01 0.68 -6.59
CA HIS A 73 -13.94 1.77 -6.90
C HIS A 73 -14.77 1.52 -8.17
N GLY A 74 -14.74 0.31 -8.70
CA GLY A 74 -15.59 -0.09 -9.83
C GLY A 74 -15.17 0.50 -11.18
N PHE A 75 -13.90 0.86 -11.36
CA PHE A 75 -13.38 1.30 -12.64
C PHE A 75 -12.97 0.10 -13.50
N PRO A 76 -13.55 -0.08 -14.70
CA PRO A 76 -13.22 -1.19 -15.57
C PRO A 76 -11.84 -1.02 -16.21
N ILE A 77 -10.93 -1.93 -15.94
CA ILE A 77 -9.59 -1.94 -16.52
C ILE A 77 -9.64 -2.54 -17.93
N ALA A 78 -9.28 -1.76 -18.94
CA ALA A 78 -9.21 -2.22 -20.32
C ALA A 78 -7.93 -3.02 -20.60
N SER A 79 -6.81 -2.55 -20.07
CA SER A 79 -5.52 -3.20 -20.20
C SER A 79 -4.51 -2.60 -19.21
N ARG A 80 -3.54 -3.40 -18.84
CA ARG A 80 -2.34 -2.95 -18.13
C ARG A 80 -1.12 -3.22 -19.00
N LYS A 81 -0.22 -2.25 -19.04
CA LYS A 81 1.11 -2.34 -19.63
C LYS A 81 2.16 -2.08 -18.55
N ASN A 82 3.43 -2.36 -18.85
CA ASN A 82 4.54 -2.20 -17.89
C ASN A 82 4.70 -0.79 -17.29
N SER A 83 4.05 0.21 -17.84
CA SER A 83 4.22 1.60 -17.42
C SER A 83 2.92 2.37 -17.24
N VAL A 84 1.76 1.78 -17.54
CA VAL A 84 0.47 2.47 -17.47
C VAL A 84 -0.71 1.51 -17.33
N ILE A 85 -1.83 2.04 -16.82
CA ILE A 85 -3.14 1.39 -16.77
C ILE A 85 -4.10 2.15 -17.68
N ASN A 86 -4.88 1.44 -18.51
CA ASN A 86 -5.94 2.00 -19.30
C ASN A 86 -7.29 1.64 -18.68
N VAL A 87 -8.05 2.66 -18.29
CA VAL A 87 -9.35 2.54 -17.63
C VAL A 87 -10.44 2.94 -18.60
N LEU A 88 -11.42 2.05 -18.85
CA LEU A 88 -12.53 2.34 -19.76
C LEU A 88 -13.52 3.34 -19.16
N TYR A 89 -14.07 4.21 -20.01
CA TYR A 89 -15.18 5.10 -19.64
C TYR A 89 -16.35 5.10 -20.63
N GLU A 90 -16.32 4.25 -21.64
CA GLU A 90 -17.30 4.23 -22.74
C GLU A 90 -18.78 4.17 -22.32
N GLN A 91 -19.05 3.72 -21.11
CA GLN A 91 -20.40 3.60 -20.57
C GLN A 91 -20.77 4.69 -19.57
N HIS A 92 -19.89 5.66 -19.33
CA HIS A 92 -20.09 6.70 -18.32
C HIS A 92 -20.52 8.01 -18.97
N VAL A 93 -21.61 8.56 -18.48
CA VAL A 93 -22.15 9.88 -18.89
C VAL A 93 -21.22 10.99 -18.38
N ASP A 94 -20.60 10.81 -17.20
CA ASP A 94 -19.78 11.81 -16.51
C ASP A 94 -18.28 11.50 -16.63
N VAL A 95 -17.74 11.66 -17.84
CA VAL A 95 -16.34 11.35 -18.16
C VAL A 95 -15.38 12.17 -17.28
N LEU A 96 -15.68 13.46 -17.06
CA LEU A 96 -14.81 14.33 -16.24
C LEU A 96 -14.86 13.98 -14.75
N GLU A 97 -16.02 13.71 -14.20
CA GLU A 97 -16.15 13.31 -12.79
C GLU A 97 -15.36 12.03 -12.51
N ARG A 98 -15.49 11.04 -13.38
CA ARG A 98 -14.72 9.79 -13.31
C ARG A 98 -13.22 10.04 -13.47
N PHE A 99 -12.83 10.91 -14.37
CA PHE A 99 -11.43 11.29 -14.55
C PHE A 99 -10.86 11.91 -13.28
N TRP A 100 -11.58 12.84 -12.64
CA TRP A 100 -11.12 13.46 -11.40
C TRP A 100 -11.06 12.49 -10.23
N ALA A 101 -11.97 11.54 -10.16
CA ALA A 101 -11.90 10.47 -9.16
C ALA A 101 -10.62 9.62 -9.33
N ILE A 102 -10.22 9.31 -10.57
CA ILE A 102 -8.97 8.61 -10.86
C ILE A 102 -7.75 9.46 -10.48
N VAL A 103 -7.75 10.73 -10.82
CA VAL A 103 -6.65 11.66 -10.47
C VAL A 103 -6.50 11.78 -8.96
N ALA A 104 -7.60 11.88 -8.21
CA ALA A 104 -7.57 11.90 -6.75
C ALA A 104 -6.96 10.62 -6.16
N MET A 105 -7.25 9.45 -6.74
CA MET A 105 -6.59 8.20 -6.35
C MET A 105 -5.09 8.21 -6.67
N GLU A 106 -4.68 8.72 -7.83
CA GLU A 106 -3.26 8.84 -8.18
C GLU A 106 -2.53 9.77 -7.21
N GLU A 107 -3.13 10.88 -6.82
CA GLU A 107 -2.54 11.83 -5.87
C GLU A 107 -2.44 11.23 -4.46
N ALA A 108 -3.46 10.51 -4.00
CA ALA A 108 -3.42 9.81 -2.73
C ALA A 108 -2.29 8.75 -2.70
N ILE A 109 -2.10 8.03 -3.80
CA ILE A 109 -0.99 7.07 -3.94
C ILE A 109 0.36 7.79 -3.97
N ASP A 110 0.46 8.95 -4.65
CA ASP A 110 1.69 9.75 -4.67
C ASP A 110 2.05 10.27 -3.28
N GLU A 111 1.08 10.70 -2.49
CA GLU A 111 1.30 11.11 -1.10
C GLU A 111 1.81 9.95 -0.25
N ILE A 112 1.23 8.76 -0.40
CA ILE A 112 1.67 7.54 0.28
C ILE A 112 3.11 7.18 -0.13
N VAL A 113 3.41 7.19 -1.43
CA VAL A 113 4.74 6.87 -1.97
C VAL A 113 5.77 7.93 -1.60
N ALA A 114 5.43 9.22 -1.73
CA ALA A 114 6.33 10.33 -1.37
C ALA A 114 6.66 10.32 0.13
N ALA A 115 5.68 10.00 0.95
CA ALA A 115 5.86 9.88 2.38
C ALA A 115 6.76 8.66 2.73
N SER A 116 6.69 7.55 1.98
CA SER A 116 7.58 6.39 2.16
C SER A 116 9.03 6.66 1.74
N ARG A 117 9.27 7.65 0.88
CA ARG A 117 10.61 8.03 0.38
C ARG A 117 11.23 9.23 1.12
N GLY A 118 10.44 9.96 1.91
CA GLY A 118 10.89 11.16 2.60
C GLY A 118 11.68 10.84 3.86
N THR A 119 12.88 11.45 3.99
CA THR A 119 13.75 11.41 5.18
C THR A 119 13.20 12.25 6.35
N GLY A 120 11.99 12.72 6.28
CA GLY A 120 11.35 13.55 7.30
C GLY A 120 10.14 12.85 7.89
N THR A 121 10.14 12.73 9.19
CA THR A 121 9.10 12.34 10.14
C THR A 121 7.65 12.70 9.75
N ARG A 122 7.12 12.18 8.65
CA ARG A 122 5.68 12.10 8.47
C ARG A 122 5.22 10.77 9.05
N VAL A 123 4.57 10.88 10.19
CA VAL A 123 3.83 9.76 10.78
C VAL A 123 2.68 9.46 9.83
N PHE A 124 2.76 8.35 9.12
CA PHE A 124 1.60 7.80 8.42
C PHE A 124 0.53 7.48 9.46
N THR A 125 -0.71 7.81 9.15
CA THR A 125 -1.76 7.14 9.88
C THR A 125 -1.65 5.65 9.57
N ARG A 126 -1.86 4.81 10.57
CA ARG A 126 -1.85 3.35 10.43
C ARG A 126 -2.70 2.91 9.22
N GLU A 127 -3.83 3.53 9.00
CA GLU A 127 -4.76 3.30 7.91
C GLU A 127 -4.14 3.50 6.52
N GLN A 128 -3.26 4.49 6.35
CA GLN A 128 -2.55 4.76 5.09
C GLN A 128 -1.43 3.74 4.82
N ALA A 129 -0.72 3.30 5.85
CA ALA A 129 0.26 2.24 5.75
C ALA A 129 -0.41 0.90 5.39
N ASP A 130 -1.57 0.61 5.99
CA ASP A 130 -2.31 -0.64 5.84
C ASP A 130 -2.74 -0.88 4.39
N THR A 131 -3.21 0.14 3.68
CA THR A 131 -3.78 -0.05 2.34
C THR A 131 -2.72 -0.33 1.26
N ALA A 132 -1.58 0.34 1.28
CA ALA A 132 -0.57 0.23 0.22
C ALA A 132 0.51 -0.82 0.49
N ILE A 133 1.11 -0.79 1.69
CA ILE A 133 2.27 -1.63 2.03
C ILE A 133 1.84 -3.07 2.29
N TRP A 134 0.80 -3.24 3.13
CA TRP A 134 0.34 -4.58 3.52
C TRP A 134 -0.30 -5.33 2.36
N SER A 135 -1.02 -4.64 1.48
CA SER A 135 -1.55 -5.23 0.25
C SER A 135 -0.43 -5.70 -0.70
N LYS A 136 0.67 -4.96 -0.79
CA LYS A 136 1.84 -5.37 -1.57
C LYS A 136 2.49 -6.62 -0.97
N ILE A 137 2.72 -6.62 0.33
CA ILE A 137 3.30 -7.75 1.05
C ILE A 137 2.41 -8.99 0.91
N ALA A 138 1.10 -8.86 1.08
CA ALA A 138 0.15 -9.96 0.91
C ALA A 138 0.18 -10.55 -0.51
N ARG A 139 0.30 -9.71 -1.54
CA ARG A 139 0.46 -10.17 -2.93
C ARG A 139 1.80 -10.86 -3.17
N SER A 140 2.86 -10.45 -2.49
CA SER A 140 4.15 -11.15 -2.56
C SER A 140 4.05 -12.58 -2.02
N TYR A 141 3.27 -12.81 -0.96
CA TYR A 141 2.96 -14.16 -0.49
C TYR A 141 2.20 -14.97 -1.55
N ARG A 142 1.16 -14.38 -2.14
CA ARG A 142 0.41 -15.03 -3.22
C ARG A 142 1.32 -15.38 -4.39
N PHE A 143 2.12 -14.42 -4.86
CA PHE A 143 3.06 -14.63 -5.95
C PHE A 143 4.06 -15.74 -5.65
N ALA A 144 4.62 -15.75 -4.44
CA ALA A 144 5.60 -16.77 -4.04
C ALA A 144 4.98 -18.18 -4.00
N ILE A 145 3.74 -18.30 -3.55
CA ILE A 145 3.01 -19.58 -3.48
C ILE A 145 2.60 -20.04 -4.88
N ASP A 146 1.99 -19.16 -5.69
CA ASP A 146 1.49 -19.51 -7.03
C ASP A 146 2.61 -19.84 -8.02
N ASN A 147 3.84 -19.34 -7.79
CA ASN A 147 5.01 -19.61 -8.64
C ASN A 147 6.05 -20.54 -7.97
N GLU A 148 5.70 -21.18 -6.88
CA GLU A 148 6.57 -22.13 -6.15
C GLU A 148 7.93 -21.55 -5.74
N HIS A 149 7.98 -20.25 -5.44
CA HIS A 149 9.19 -19.56 -4.99
C HIS A 149 9.47 -19.81 -3.50
N GLN A 150 9.82 -21.08 -3.18
CA GLN A 150 10.01 -21.53 -1.81
C GLN A 150 11.04 -20.67 -1.04
N TYR A 151 12.12 -20.23 -1.70
CA TYR A 151 13.15 -19.37 -1.08
C TYR A 151 12.59 -18.09 -0.48
N MET A 152 11.48 -17.54 -1.04
CA MET A 152 10.80 -16.36 -0.48
C MET A 152 10.03 -16.70 0.80
N LEU A 153 9.62 -17.96 0.95
CA LEU A 153 8.81 -18.44 2.08
C LEU A 153 9.65 -19.06 3.21
N ASP A 154 10.94 -19.23 3.02
CA ASP A 154 11.83 -19.88 4.01
C ASP A 154 12.20 -18.93 5.17
N ASP A 155 12.14 -17.62 4.94
CA ASP A 155 12.48 -16.63 5.96
C ASP A 155 11.50 -15.44 5.88
N HIS A 156 10.92 -15.05 7.02
CA HIS A 156 10.01 -13.90 7.11
C HIS A 156 10.62 -12.60 6.57
N ARG A 157 11.94 -12.43 6.68
CA ARG A 157 12.67 -11.24 6.20
C ARG A 157 12.59 -11.07 4.68
N ASN A 158 12.38 -12.16 3.94
CA ASN A 158 12.32 -12.10 2.47
C ASN A 158 11.06 -11.40 1.94
N ILE A 159 9.94 -11.45 2.67
CA ILE A 159 8.67 -10.84 2.25
C ILE A 159 8.24 -9.70 3.17
N LEU A 160 8.27 -9.91 4.50
CA LEU A 160 7.82 -8.86 5.44
C LEU A 160 8.71 -7.62 5.38
N CYS A 161 10.02 -7.77 5.09
CA CYS A 161 10.97 -6.65 4.98
C CYS A 161 10.81 -5.64 6.11
N ALA A 162 10.72 -6.14 7.34
CA ALA A 162 10.35 -5.36 8.51
C ALA A 162 11.14 -4.05 8.64
N ASP A 163 12.46 -4.09 8.41
CA ASP A 163 13.34 -2.92 8.52
C ASP A 163 12.89 -1.71 7.67
N ALA A 164 12.23 -1.97 6.53
CA ALA A 164 11.78 -0.91 5.63
C ALA A 164 10.52 -0.19 6.13
N VAL A 165 9.74 -0.82 6.99
CA VAL A 165 8.44 -0.32 7.47
C VAL A 165 8.38 -0.10 8.98
N ASP A 166 9.38 -0.55 9.73
CA ASP A 166 9.44 -0.51 11.18
C ASP A 166 9.21 0.89 11.77
N HIS A 167 9.69 1.92 11.06
CA HIS A 167 9.49 3.31 11.49
C HIS A 167 8.04 3.80 11.34
N LEU A 168 7.22 3.09 10.55
CA LEU A 168 5.82 3.44 10.27
C LEU A 168 4.84 2.85 11.27
N ILE A 169 5.24 1.80 11.97
CA ILE A 169 4.36 0.96 12.79
C ILE A 169 4.65 1.04 14.28
N ILE A 170 5.49 2.00 14.71
CA ILE A 170 5.75 2.26 16.12
C ILE A 170 4.47 2.77 16.77
N VAL A 171 3.94 2.00 17.71
CA VAL A 171 2.65 2.28 18.36
C VAL A 171 2.78 2.79 19.79
N GLY A 172 3.98 2.78 20.36
CA GLY A 172 4.23 3.24 21.73
C GLY A 172 5.66 2.99 22.20
N SER A 173 5.93 3.35 23.42
CA SER A 173 7.22 3.13 24.08
C SER A 173 7.00 2.57 25.47
N SER A 174 7.96 1.79 25.97
CA SER A 174 8.01 1.41 27.38
C SER A 174 8.25 2.64 28.25
N CYS A 175 7.63 2.67 29.43
CA CYS A 175 7.87 3.68 30.46
C CYS A 175 9.33 3.71 30.94
N ALA A 176 10.03 2.59 30.85
CA ALA A 176 11.44 2.46 31.26
C ALA A 176 12.44 2.92 30.19
N ARG A 177 12.00 3.14 28.95
CA ARG A 177 12.86 3.49 27.81
C ARG A 177 13.50 4.85 27.99
N THR A 178 14.78 4.95 27.59
CA THR A 178 15.53 6.21 27.44
C THR A 178 16.00 6.41 26.01
N ALA A 179 16.59 7.59 25.70
CA ALA A 179 17.13 7.85 24.38
C ALA A 179 18.31 6.92 24.02
N ASP A 180 19.12 6.57 25.04
CA ASP A 180 20.34 5.77 24.89
C ASP A 180 20.07 4.26 25.02
N ASP A 181 18.90 3.86 25.52
CA ASP A 181 18.47 2.47 25.67
C ASP A 181 17.10 2.28 25.03
N SER A 182 17.12 1.94 23.75
CA SER A 182 15.93 1.77 22.94
C SER A 182 16.10 0.64 21.93
N TYR A 183 15.27 -0.38 22.09
CA TYR A 183 15.17 -1.52 21.20
C TYR A 183 13.80 -1.53 20.51
N ARG A 184 13.74 -1.87 19.22
CA ARG A 184 12.48 -1.98 18.47
C ARG A 184 11.96 -3.39 18.55
N GLU A 185 10.94 -3.60 19.34
CA GLU A 185 10.34 -4.91 19.57
C GLU A 185 9.03 -5.07 18.78
N HIS A 186 8.93 -6.12 17.99
CA HIS A 186 7.67 -6.49 17.35
C HIS A 186 6.72 -7.10 18.38
N ALA A 187 5.56 -6.47 18.59
CA ALA A 187 4.57 -6.92 19.56
C ALA A 187 4.13 -8.38 19.33
N VAL A 188 3.92 -8.76 18.08
CA VAL A 188 3.78 -10.16 17.64
C VAL A 188 5.03 -10.53 16.85
N PRO A 189 5.71 -11.64 17.16
CA PRO A 189 6.92 -12.06 16.45
C PRO A 189 6.69 -12.18 14.94
N CYS A 190 7.59 -11.58 14.13
CA CYS A 190 7.47 -11.58 12.67
C CYS A 190 7.34 -12.97 12.07
N VAL A 191 8.00 -13.97 12.64
CA VAL A 191 7.89 -15.37 12.19
C VAL A 191 6.46 -15.91 12.32
N MET A 192 5.72 -15.52 13.34
CA MET A 192 4.32 -15.92 13.51
C MET A 192 3.42 -15.26 12.47
N ILE A 193 3.60 -13.96 12.25
CA ILE A 193 2.85 -13.22 11.22
C ILE A 193 3.13 -13.83 9.83
N HIS A 194 4.38 -14.14 9.54
CA HIS A 194 4.81 -14.79 8.30
C HIS A 194 4.13 -16.14 8.08
N ASN A 195 4.20 -17.02 9.08
CA ASN A 195 3.59 -18.34 8.99
C ASN A 195 2.07 -18.25 8.80
N ARG A 196 1.42 -17.31 9.50
CA ARG A 196 -0.02 -17.07 9.35
C ARG A 196 -0.37 -16.53 7.96
N ALA A 197 0.43 -15.65 7.41
CA ALA A 197 0.24 -15.15 6.04
C ALA A 197 0.34 -16.27 4.99
N ILE A 198 1.31 -17.18 5.15
CA ILE A 198 1.44 -18.37 4.31
C ILE A 198 0.21 -19.28 4.44
N GLU A 199 -0.20 -19.57 5.68
CA GLU A 199 -1.37 -20.41 5.95
C GLU A 199 -2.64 -19.87 5.29
N LEU A 200 -2.97 -18.60 5.53
CA LEU A 200 -4.14 -17.94 4.93
C LEU A 200 -4.07 -17.94 3.40
N THR A 201 -2.90 -17.62 2.84
CA THR A 201 -2.74 -17.59 1.39
C THR A 201 -2.91 -18.98 0.77
N ARG A 202 -2.37 -20.04 1.39
CA ARG A 202 -2.57 -21.44 0.96
C ARG A 202 -4.02 -21.91 1.13
N ALA A 203 -4.73 -21.39 2.12
CA ALA A 203 -6.16 -21.64 2.30
C ALA A 203 -7.05 -20.93 1.25
N GLY A 204 -6.44 -20.12 0.36
CA GLY A 204 -7.18 -19.42 -0.69
C GLY A 204 -7.74 -18.06 -0.28
N GLU A 205 -7.39 -17.58 0.90
CA GLU A 205 -7.85 -16.26 1.37
C GLU A 205 -7.37 -15.14 0.43
N SER A 206 -8.18 -14.09 0.30
CA SER A 206 -7.83 -12.96 -0.55
C SER A 206 -6.63 -12.18 -0.01
N ALA A 207 -5.91 -11.49 -0.90
CA ALA A 207 -4.82 -10.61 -0.49
C ALA A 207 -5.26 -9.53 0.51
N VAL A 208 -6.53 -9.10 0.45
CA VAL A 208 -7.12 -8.14 1.40
C VAL A 208 -7.17 -8.73 2.81
N VAL A 209 -7.62 -9.98 2.96
CA VAL A 209 -7.68 -10.66 4.25
C VAL A 209 -6.29 -10.87 4.83
N VAL A 210 -5.33 -11.29 4.00
CA VAL A 210 -3.94 -11.47 4.42
C VAL A 210 -3.32 -10.12 4.83
N ALA A 211 -3.53 -9.06 4.05
CA ALA A 211 -3.06 -7.72 4.36
C ALA A 211 -3.63 -7.20 5.69
N ALA A 212 -4.94 -7.38 5.92
CA ALA A 212 -5.59 -6.97 7.16
C ALA A 212 -5.03 -7.72 8.39
N MET A 213 -4.76 -9.02 8.25
CA MET A 213 -4.11 -9.82 9.31
C MET A 213 -2.70 -9.31 9.61
N ILE A 214 -1.89 -9.03 8.58
CA ILE A 214 -0.53 -8.47 8.76
C ILE A 214 -0.63 -7.11 9.47
N ALA A 215 -1.44 -6.20 8.95
CA ALA A 215 -1.65 -4.86 9.49
C ALA A 215 -2.06 -4.86 10.98
N ALA A 216 -2.98 -5.74 11.35
CA ALA A 216 -3.47 -5.84 12.73
C ALA A 216 -2.40 -6.30 13.73
N ASN A 217 -1.36 -7.00 13.28
CA ASN A 217 -0.37 -7.64 14.13
C ASN A 217 1.06 -7.07 13.98
N MET A 218 1.37 -6.40 12.86
CA MET A 218 2.67 -5.76 12.62
C MET A 218 2.74 -4.44 13.40
N MET A 219 3.08 -4.53 14.66
CA MET A 219 3.23 -3.42 15.59
C MET A 219 4.62 -3.46 16.23
N ILE A 220 5.25 -2.30 16.31
CA ILE A 220 6.52 -2.13 17.03
C ILE A 220 6.30 -1.28 18.26
N VAL A 221 6.91 -1.70 19.35
CA VAL A 221 7.03 -0.94 20.59
C VAL A 221 8.50 -0.71 20.85
N GLN A 222 8.86 0.51 21.21
CA GLN A 222 10.21 0.83 21.64
C GLN A 222 10.36 0.46 23.12
N ILE A 223 11.19 -0.52 23.41
CA ILE A 223 11.47 -1.01 24.76
C ILE A 223 12.94 -0.87 25.10
N THR A 224 13.36 -1.17 26.32
CA THR A 224 14.75 -1.26 26.72
C THR A 224 15.39 -2.58 26.25
N ASN A 225 16.72 -2.64 26.18
CA ASN A 225 17.42 -3.89 25.91
C ASN A 225 17.18 -4.94 26.99
N ALA A 226 17.07 -4.52 28.27
CA ALA A 226 16.74 -5.42 29.38
C ALA A 226 15.33 -6.03 29.27
N GLU A 227 14.34 -5.25 28.79
CA GLU A 227 12.99 -5.75 28.53
C GLU A 227 12.97 -6.72 27.34
N ALA A 228 13.78 -6.48 26.30
CA ALA A 228 13.93 -7.42 25.18
C ALA A 228 14.55 -8.75 25.64
N GLU A 229 15.60 -8.71 26.47
CA GLU A 229 16.22 -9.91 27.07
C GLU A 229 15.22 -10.66 27.97
N LEU A 230 14.41 -9.94 28.75
CA LEU A 230 13.34 -10.54 29.55
C LEU A 230 12.35 -11.33 28.66
N LEU A 231 11.89 -10.74 27.59
CA LEU A 231 10.97 -11.39 26.63
C LEU A 231 11.60 -12.62 25.97
N ASP A 232 12.82 -12.47 25.47
CA ASP A 232 13.46 -13.47 24.63
C ASP A 232 14.02 -14.64 25.41
N GLU A 233 14.73 -14.36 26.51
CA GLU A 233 15.50 -15.37 27.22
C GLU A 233 14.80 -15.88 28.48
N GLN A 234 14.22 -14.99 29.29
CA GLN A 234 13.62 -15.41 30.54
C GLN A 234 12.21 -15.98 30.34
N LEU A 235 11.42 -15.38 29.47
CA LEU A 235 10.06 -15.82 29.16
C LEU A 235 10.00 -16.77 27.96
N GLY A 236 11.07 -16.87 27.16
CA GLY A 236 11.12 -17.72 25.98
C GLY A 236 10.16 -17.31 24.86
N LEU A 237 9.79 -16.02 24.81
CA LEU A 237 8.78 -15.49 23.90
C LEU A 237 9.38 -14.88 22.61
N ARG A 238 10.62 -15.16 22.29
CA ARG A 238 11.30 -14.63 21.10
C ARG A 238 10.54 -14.89 19.78
N THR A 239 9.96 -16.08 19.65
CA THR A 239 9.28 -16.54 18.42
C THR A 239 7.84 -16.96 18.65
N SER A 240 7.29 -16.70 19.83
CA SER A 240 5.95 -17.13 20.24
C SER A 240 5.22 -16.05 21.02
N MET A 241 3.91 -16.17 21.07
CA MET A 241 3.04 -15.42 21.96
C MET A 241 2.83 -16.20 23.27
N PRO A 242 2.37 -15.55 24.36
CA PRO A 242 2.05 -16.22 25.62
C PRO A 242 1.06 -17.36 25.44
N ALA A 243 1.13 -18.36 26.30
CA ALA A 243 0.20 -19.48 26.30
C ALA A 243 -1.26 -19.01 26.38
N GLY A 244 -2.12 -19.59 25.53
CA GLY A 244 -3.53 -19.23 25.43
C GLY A 244 -3.83 -18.05 24.51
N TRP A 245 -2.84 -17.36 23.94
CA TRP A 245 -3.07 -16.34 22.94
C TRP A 245 -3.53 -16.95 21.62
N SER A 246 -4.47 -16.29 20.96
CA SER A 246 -5.01 -16.66 19.64
C SER A 246 -5.09 -15.46 18.72
N TRP A 247 -5.11 -15.73 17.41
CA TRP A 247 -5.30 -14.68 16.39
C TRP A 247 -6.61 -13.93 16.63
N GLY A 248 -6.52 -12.60 16.76
CA GLY A 248 -7.63 -11.73 17.14
C GLY A 248 -7.53 -11.21 18.57
N ASP A 249 -6.72 -11.83 19.42
CA ASP A 249 -6.40 -11.28 20.73
C ASP A 249 -5.49 -10.05 20.63
N SER A 250 -5.25 -9.39 21.76
CA SER A 250 -4.38 -8.21 21.80
C SER A 250 -2.97 -8.54 21.28
N PRO A 251 -2.44 -7.85 20.27
CA PRO A 251 -1.06 -8.01 19.82
C PRO A 251 -0.04 -7.69 20.91
N LEU A 252 -0.42 -6.87 21.88
CA LEU A 252 0.44 -6.47 23.01
C LEU A 252 0.49 -7.49 24.16
N ALA A 253 -0.15 -8.66 24.01
CA ALA A 253 -0.23 -9.67 25.07
C ALA A 253 1.15 -10.11 25.57
N ARG A 254 2.15 -10.22 24.68
CA ARG A 254 3.52 -10.60 25.00
C ARG A 254 4.18 -9.58 25.92
N LEU A 255 4.08 -8.30 25.63
CA LEU A 255 4.61 -7.21 26.43
C LEU A 255 3.93 -7.13 27.80
N LYS A 256 2.59 -7.29 27.80
CA LYS A 256 1.83 -7.33 29.06
C LYS A 256 2.21 -8.49 29.96
N SER A 257 2.47 -9.69 29.38
CA SER A 257 2.90 -10.85 30.16
C SER A 257 4.29 -10.66 30.80
N ALA A 258 5.11 -9.79 30.23
CA ALA A 258 6.41 -9.38 30.79
C ALA A 258 6.31 -8.21 31.79
N GLY A 259 5.11 -7.67 32.03
CA GLY A 259 4.93 -6.51 32.90
C GLY A 259 5.45 -5.19 32.30
N ILE A 260 5.63 -5.13 30.98
CA ILE A 260 6.11 -3.92 30.30
C ILE A 260 4.96 -2.92 30.19
N GLU A 261 5.09 -1.79 30.87
CA GLU A 261 4.13 -0.69 30.85
C GLU A 261 4.46 0.27 29.69
N LEU A 262 3.43 0.69 28.96
CA LEU A 262 3.55 1.51 27.76
C LEU A 262 2.98 2.92 27.98
N VAL A 263 3.62 3.89 27.31
CA VAL A 263 3.20 5.29 27.20
C VAL A 263 2.95 5.67 25.73
#